data_f6afd52fff59973f7cecd262c90aece0
#
_entry.id   f6afd52fff59973f7cecd262c90aece0
#
_cell.length_a   1.000
_cell.length_b   1.000
_cell.length_c   1.000
_cell.angle_alpha   90.00
_cell.angle_beta   90.00
_cell.angle_gamma   90.00
#
_symmetry.space_group_name_H-M   'P 1'
#
loop_
_entity.id
_entity.type
_entity.pdbx_description
1 polymer ?
#
loop_
_entity_poly.entity_id
_entity_poly.type
_entity_poly.pdbx_seq_one_letter_code
_entity_poly.pdbx_strand_id
1 'polypeptide(L)'
;MSNKLVMRIAALLCLLAGFAIGMNIFGLKDRSYSVKEGDSFYSQPSVTAQLAGGFAKGEELDVTDKLELAEPTAVKVLQTKIVEDKNRTKYQLREGDVYKLAEARMDKANTPCVIEVQTTKGATAKLEVDKALLQPVDEGTWLQVCSKSGAAAWVRVQSKWY
;
A
#
# COMPACT_ATOMS: atom_id res chain seq x y z
N MET A 1 -22.90 20.56 -32.08
CA MET A 1 -22.05 19.36 -32.25
C MET A 1 -22.93 18.12 -32.10
N SER A 2 -22.89 17.20 -33.07
CA SER A 2 -23.80 16.06 -33.11
C SER A 2 -23.46 15.06 -32.02
N ASN A 3 -24.44 14.58 -31.23
CA ASN A 3 -24.31 13.57 -30.18
C ASN A 3 -23.59 12.26 -30.68
N LYS A 4 -23.64 12.00 -31.99
CA LYS A 4 -22.91 10.87 -32.60
C LYS A 4 -21.38 11.03 -32.61
N LEU A 5 -20.89 12.28 -32.65
CA LEU A 5 -19.46 12.56 -32.61
C LEU A 5 -18.90 12.35 -31.18
N VAL A 6 -19.64 12.84 -30.17
CA VAL A 6 -19.26 12.66 -28.76
C VAL A 6 -19.24 11.19 -28.35
N MET A 7 -20.25 10.39 -28.79
CA MET A 7 -20.28 8.94 -28.55
C MET A 7 -19.09 8.19 -29.21
N ARG A 8 -18.69 8.60 -30.42
CA ARG A 8 -17.54 7.98 -31.11
C ARG A 8 -16.21 8.30 -30.44
N ILE A 9 -16.04 9.53 -29.92
CA ILE A 9 -14.83 9.91 -29.17
C ILE A 9 -14.77 9.18 -27.84
N ALA A 10 -15.89 9.04 -27.11
CA ALA A 10 -15.94 8.29 -25.85
C ALA A 10 -15.65 6.80 -26.07
N ALA A 11 -16.17 6.18 -27.14
CA ALA A 11 -15.87 4.78 -27.46
C ALA A 11 -14.39 4.58 -27.84
N LEU A 12 -13.78 5.53 -28.55
CA LEU A 12 -12.37 5.47 -28.91
C LEU A 12 -11.45 5.64 -27.68
N LEU A 13 -11.81 6.51 -26.73
CA LEU A 13 -11.09 6.68 -25.47
C LEU A 13 -11.19 5.45 -24.57
N CYS A 14 -12.35 4.78 -24.52
CA CYS A 14 -12.50 3.53 -23.79
C CYS A 14 -11.69 2.39 -24.42
N LEU A 15 -11.60 2.33 -25.76
CA LEU A 15 -10.77 1.37 -26.47
C LEU A 15 -9.26 1.61 -26.23
N LEU A 16 -8.82 2.86 -26.22
CA LEU A 16 -7.42 3.22 -25.94
C LEU A 16 -7.05 2.97 -24.48
N ALA A 17 -7.95 3.26 -23.53
CA ALA A 17 -7.75 2.93 -22.11
C ALA A 17 -7.71 1.42 -21.88
N GLY A 18 -8.59 0.66 -22.53
CA GLY A 18 -8.56 -0.81 -22.49
C GLY A 18 -7.31 -1.41 -23.11
N PHE A 19 -6.75 -0.78 -24.15
CA PHE A 19 -5.51 -1.23 -24.81
C PHE A 19 -4.26 -0.93 -23.95
N ALA A 20 -4.23 0.22 -23.26
CA ALA A 20 -3.13 0.56 -22.35
C ALA A 20 -3.09 -0.33 -21.11
N ILE A 21 -4.25 -0.71 -20.57
CA ILE A 21 -4.36 -1.68 -19.47
C ILE A 21 -3.99 -3.08 -19.97
N GLY A 22 -4.37 -3.45 -21.20
CA GLY A 22 -4.06 -4.75 -21.79
C GLY A 22 -2.57 -5.00 -22.05
N MET A 23 -1.77 -3.98 -22.36
CA MET A 23 -0.34 -4.15 -22.64
C MET A 23 0.50 -4.48 -21.39
N ASN A 24 0.08 -4.08 -20.20
CA ASN A 24 0.76 -4.45 -18.96
C ASN A 24 0.39 -5.87 -18.46
N ILE A 25 -0.72 -6.43 -18.92
CA ILE A 25 -1.21 -7.75 -18.48
C ILE A 25 -0.47 -8.90 -19.18
N PHE A 26 0.03 -8.69 -20.41
CA PHE A 26 0.66 -9.76 -21.20
C PHE A 26 1.97 -10.31 -20.62
N GLY A 27 2.64 -9.57 -19.74
CA GLY A 27 3.89 -10.03 -19.08
C GLY A 27 3.66 -10.75 -17.74
N LEU A 28 2.46 -10.73 -17.18
CA LEU A 28 2.17 -11.27 -15.84
C LEU A 28 1.33 -12.55 -15.88
N LYS A 29 0.74 -12.90 -17.03
CA LYS A 29 -0.26 -13.96 -17.18
C LYS A 29 0.24 -15.39 -16.91
N ASP A 30 1.57 -15.59 -16.81
CA ASP A 30 2.19 -16.90 -16.54
C ASP A 30 2.96 -16.90 -15.20
N ARG A 31 2.69 -15.96 -14.30
CA ARG A 31 3.37 -15.89 -13.00
C ARG A 31 2.43 -16.32 -11.90
N SER A 32 2.83 -17.37 -11.20
CA SER A 32 2.19 -17.80 -9.98
C SER A 32 2.98 -17.36 -8.76
N TYR A 33 2.28 -17.15 -7.64
CA TYR A 33 2.84 -16.90 -6.33
C TYR A 33 2.47 -18.04 -5.40
N SER A 34 3.46 -18.76 -4.88
CA SER A 34 3.23 -19.81 -3.89
C SER A 34 3.21 -19.22 -2.49
N VAL A 35 2.12 -19.40 -1.77
CA VAL A 35 1.92 -18.86 -0.42
C VAL A 35 2.92 -19.47 0.57
N LYS A 36 3.71 -18.62 1.24
CA LYS A 36 4.72 -19.01 2.21
C LYS A 36 4.18 -18.88 3.64
N GLU A 37 4.86 -19.56 4.56
CA GLU A 37 4.61 -19.37 5.99
C GLU A 37 5.01 -17.95 6.41
N GLY A 38 4.09 -17.25 7.10
CA GLY A 38 4.30 -15.87 7.55
C GLY A 38 3.88 -14.79 6.55
N ASP A 39 3.41 -15.16 5.35
CA ASP A 39 2.86 -14.19 4.42
C ASP A 39 1.62 -13.52 5.00
N SER A 40 1.52 -12.21 4.80
CA SER A 40 0.34 -11.42 5.15
C SER A 40 -0.25 -10.84 3.89
N PHE A 41 -1.55 -10.97 3.74
CA PHE A 41 -2.30 -10.52 2.58
C PHE A 41 -3.18 -9.33 2.97
N TYR A 42 -3.22 -8.30 2.12
CA TYR A 42 -3.86 -7.03 2.40
C TYR A 42 -4.87 -6.65 1.32
N SER A 43 -5.89 -5.89 1.69
CA SER A 43 -6.88 -5.36 0.73
C SER A 43 -6.32 -4.28 -0.21
N GLN A 44 -5.19 -3.67 0.18
CA GLN A 44 -4.46 -2.66 -0.59
C GLN A 44 -2.95 -2.87 -0.40
N PRO A 45 -2.07 -2.34 -1.28
CA PRO A 45 -0.63 -2.49 -1.16
C PRO A 45 -0.05 -1.58 -0.07
N SER A 46 -0.47 -1.81 1.17
CA SER A 46 0.02 -1.13 2.38
C SER A 46 -0.11 -2.05 3.58
N VAL A 47 0.89 -2.06 4.45
CA VAL A 47 0.88 -2.82 5.71
C VAL A 47 -0.11 -2.27 6.76
N THR A 48 -0.65 -1.07 6.53
CA THR A 48 -1.72 -0.48 7.36
C THR A 48 -3.12 -0.77 6.82
N ALA A 49 -3.23 -1.42 5.65
CA ALA A 49 -4.51 -1.82 5.09
C ALA A 49 -5.10 -2.99 5.86
N GLN A 50 -6.40 -3.20 5.71
CA GLN A 50 -7.09 -4.34 6.30
C GLN A 50 -6.51 -5.64 5.74
N LEU A 51 -6.28 -6.62 6.61
CA LEU A 51 -5.90 -7.97 6.19
C LEU A 51 -7.01 -8.58 5.33
N ALA A 52 -6.63 -9.07 4.16
CA ALA A 52 -7.49 -9.90 3.33
C ALA A 52 -7.49 -11.32 3.89
N GLY A 53 -8.61 -12.03 3.76
CA GLY A 53 -8.80 -13.37 4.31
C GLY A 53 -7.76 -14.40 3.82
N GLY A 54 -7.59 -15.45 4.62
CA GLY A 54 -6.47 -16.36 4.53
C GLY A 54 -6.41 -17.20 3.25
N PHE A 55 -5.25 -17.22 2.66
CA PHE A 55 -4.81 -18.18 1.67
C PHE A 55 -4.03 -19.29 2.38
N ALA A 56 -4.16 -20.53 1.91
CA ALA A 56 -3.51 -21.68 2.54
C ALA A 56 -2.02 -21.72 2.18
N LYS A 57 -1.14 -22.11 3.13
CA LYS A 57 0.27 -22.35 2.85
C LYS A 57 0.43 -23.35 1.70
N GLY A 58 1.26 -23.02 0.73
CA GLY A 58 1.48 -23.81 -0.49
C GLY A 58 0.42 -23.63 -1.56
N GLU A 59 -0.59 -22.78 -1.34
CA GLU A 59 -1.57 -22.44 -2.39
C GLU A 59 -0.88 -21.66 -3.50
N GLU A 60 -1.16 -22.03 -4.76
CA GLU A 60 -0.69 -21.31 -5.94
C GLU A 60 -1.74 -20.28 -6.35
N LEU A 61 -1.32 -19.00 -6.34
CA LEU A 61 -2.15 -17.84 -6.67
C LEU A 61 -1.68 -17.23 -7.98
N ASP A 62 -2.61 -16.80 -8.81
CA ASP A 62 -2.29 -16.09 -10.05
C ASP A 62 -1.85 -14.64 -9.72
N VAL A 63 -0.72 -14.20 -10.26
CA VAL A 63 -0.28 -12.79 -10.13
C VAL A 63 -0.98 -11.95 -11.18
N THR A 64 -1.82 -11.03 -10.75
CA THR A 64 -2.64 -10.18 -11.63
C THR A 64 -2.07 -8.79 -11.83
N ASP A 65 -1.28 -8.30 -10.85
CA ASP A 65 -0.63 -6.99 -10.95
C ASP A 65 0.66 -6.95 -10.10
N LYS A 66 1.54 -5.99 -10.41
CA LYS A 66 2.78 -5.72 -9.68
C LYS A 66 2.93 -4.22 -9.48
N LEU A 67 3.16 -3.81 -8.22
CA LEU A 67 3.42 -2.44 -7.84
C LEU A 67 4.76 -2.35 -7.12
N GLU A 68 5.61 -1.42 -7.53
CA GLU A 68 6.83 -1.05 -6.81
C GLU A 68 6.61 0.28 -6.09
N LEU A 69 6.62 0.25 -4.76
CA LEU A 69 6.56 1.45 -3.95
C LEU A 69 7.99 1.93 -3.70
N ALA A 70 8.37 3.01 -4.39
CA ALA A 70 9.66 3.68 -4.20
C ALA A 70 9.68 4.54 -2.93
N GLU A 71 8.50 5.03 -2.51
CA GLU A 71 8.33 5.85 -1.30
C GLU A 71 7.44 5.12 -0.30
N PRO A 72 7.80 5.16 1.00
CA PRO A 72 7.02 4.49 2.02
C PRO A 72 5.67 5.21 2.21
N THR A 73 4.61 4.44 2.45
CA THR A 73 3.29 4.95 2.86
C THR A 73 3.01 4.67 4.33
N ALA A 74 3.84 3.83 4.96
CA ALA A 74 3.75 3.48 6.38
C ALA A 74 5.12 3.40 7.05
N VAL A 75 5.14 3.67 8.35
CA VAL A 75 6.34 3.65 9.20
C VAL A 75 6.08 2.91 10.49
N LYS A 76 7.11 2.21 10.97
CA LYS A 76 7.15 1.53 12.28
C LYS A 76 7.89 2.40 13.29
N VAL A 77 7.38 2.49 14.51
CA VAL A 77 8.03 3.18 15.62
C VAL A 77 9.16 2.30 16.17
N LEU A 78 10.36 2.87 16.27
CA LEU A 78 11.56 2.18 16.78
C LEU A 78 11.72 2.24 18.31
N GLN A 79 11.11 3.25 18.94
CA GLN A 79 11.21 3.46 20.38
C GLN A 79 9.95 4.12 20.92
N THR A 80 9.46 3.66 22.07
CA THR A 80 8.31 4.27 22.75
C THR A 80 8.61 5.72 23.13
N LYS A 81 7.75 6.64 22.70
CA LYS A 81 7.87 8.08 22.99
C LYS A 81 6.51 8.74 23.13
N ILE A 82 6.45 9.78 23.97
CA ILE A 82 5.31 10.68 24.05
C ILE A 82 5.61 11.88 23.16
N VAL A 83 4.68 12.17 22.24
CA VAL A 83 4.75 13.31 21.30
C VAL A 83 3.54 14.18 21.50
N GLU A 84 3.69 15.49 21.41
CA GLU A 84 2.59 16.45 21.51
C GLU A 84 2.25 16.99 20.11
N ASP A 85 0.94 17.14 19.84
CA ASP A 85 0.47 17.83 18.65
C ASP A 85 0.47 19.37 18.85
N LYS A 86 0.09 20.11 17.81
CA LYS A 86 -0.02 21.58 17.86
C LYS A 86 -1.01 22.11 18.91
N ASN A 87 -1.95 21.25 19.34
CA ASN A 87 -2.94 21.57 20.37
C ASN A 87 -2.50 21.15 21.78
N ARG A 88 -1.25 20.74 21.95
CA ARG A 88 -0.69 20.18 23.20
C ARG A 88 -1.34 18.88 23.67
N THR A 89 -2.00 18.17 22.77
CA THR A 89 -2.50 16.83 23.04
C THR A 89 -1.36 15.83 23.00
N LYS A 90 -1.24 15.01 24.05
CA LYS A 90 -0.18 14.02 24.17
C LYS A 90 -0.61 12.70 23.57
N TYR A 91 0.24 12.14 22.74
CA TYR A 91 0.08 10.82 22.12
C TYR A 91 1.26 9.93 22.53
N GLN A 92 0.95 8.73 22.99
CA GLN A 92 1.98 7.73 23.25
C GLN A 92 2.17 6.86 22.01
N LEU A 93 3.31 6.99 21.36
CA LEU A 93 3.76 6.09 20.32
C LEU A 93 4.50 4.93 20.98
N ARG A 94 4.13 3.70 20.72
CA ARG A 94 4.78 2.51 21.30
C ARG A 94 5.72 1.90 20.28
N GLU A 95 6.84 1.38 20.76
CA GLU A 95 7.75 0.60 19.95
C GLU A 95 7.02 -0.56 19.25
N GLY A 96 7.25 -0.71 17.95
CA GLY A 96 6.59 -1.73 17.13
C GLY A 96 5.29 -1.31 16.47
N ASP A 97 4.63 -0.23 16.96
CA ASP A 97 3.42 0.29 16.34
C ASP A 97 3.69 0.78 14.91
N VAL A 98 2.73 0.54 14.01
CA VAL A 98 2.80 0.96 12.61
C VAL A 98 1.77 2.04 12.34
N TYR A 99 2.21 3.13 11.74
CA TYR A 99 1.37 4.28 11.40
C TYR A 99 1.46 4.60 9.92
N LYS A 100 0.36 5.07 9.36
CA LYS A 100 0.32 5.60 8.00
C LYS A 100 1.03 6.95 7.94
N LEU A 101 1.82 7.19 6.89
CA LEU A 101 2.37 8.50 6.60
C LEU A 101 1.28 9.40 6.00
N ALA A 102 1.10 10.59 6.59
CA ALA A 102 0.18 11.59 6.04
C ALA A 102 0.78 12.29 4.81
N GLU A 103 2.11 12.34 4.74
CA GLU A 103 2.87 12.88 3.61
C GLU A 103 4.11 12.02 3.41
N ALA A 104 4.28 11.49 2.19
CA ALA A 104 5.42 10.63 1.80
C ALA A 104 6.71 11.46 1.57
N ARG A 105 7.16 12.22 2.57
CA ARG A 105 8.38 13.03 2.47
C ARG A 105 9.44 12.57 3.45
N MET A 106 9.97 11.37 3.23
CA MET A 106 11.14 10.91 3.97
C MET A 106 12.49 11.35 3.38
N ASP A 107 12.50 11.93 2.19
CA ASP A 107 13.69 12.29 1.41
C ASP A 107 14.46 13.52 1.92
N LYS A 108 13.81 14.41 2.68
CA LYS A 108 14.45 15.63 3.21
C LYS A 108 15.00 15.42 4.62
N ALA A 109 16.31 15.48 4.77
CA ALA A 109 17.05 15.16 6.00
C ALA A 109 16.57 15.90 7.26
N ASN A 110 16.05 17.13 7.13
CA ASN A 110 15.68 18.01 8.27
C ASN A 110 14.16 18.26 8.38
N THR A 111 13.32 17.53 7.65
CA THR A 111 11.86 17.71 7.74
C THR A 111 11.28 16.60 8.61
N PRO A 112 10.48 16.91 9.66
CA PRO A 112 9.82 15.87 10.44
C PRO A 112 8.88 15.05 9.57
N CYS A 113 8.70 13.79 9.91
CA CYS A 113 7.66 12.95 9.31
C CYS A 113 6.32 13.31 9.92
N VAL A 114 5.27 13.31 9.09
CA VAL A 114 3.90 13.49 9.55
C VAL A 114 3.17 12.15 9.47
N ILE A 115 2.76 11.62 10.60
CA ILE A 115 2.00 10.37 10.70
C ILE A 115 0.53 10.62 11.04
N GLU A 116 -0.33 9.68 10.66
CA GLU A 116 -1.76 9.68 11.01
C GLU A 116 -1.97 8.83 12.26
N VAL A 117 -2.55 9.42 13.31
CA VAL A 117 -2.92 8.72 14.55
C VAL A 117 -4.41 8.82 14.80
N GLN A 118 -5.01 7.75 15.31
CA GLN A 118 -6.41 7.76 15.72
C GLN A 118 -6.54 8.39 17.10
N THR A 119 -7.43 9.37 17.23
CA THR A 119 -7.77 9.96 18.54
C THR A 119 -8.74 9.06 19.30
N THR A 120 -8.85 9.24 20.61
CA THR A 120 -9.83 8.55 21.45
C THR A 120 -11.28 8.79 21.03
N LYS A 121 -11.54 9.83 20.24
CA LYS A 121 -12.86 10.16 19.68
C LYS A 121 -13.08 9.58 18.27
N GLY A 122 -12.15 8.75 17.77
CA GLY A 122 -12.25 8.14 16.44
C GLY A 122 -11.88 9.08 15.27
N ALA A 123 -11.46 10.31 15.54
CA ALA A 123 -10.96 11.21 14.51
C ALA A 123 -9.49 10.92 14.20
N THR A 124 -9.04 11.21 12.98
CA THR A 124 -7.63 11.12 12.59
C THR A 124 -6.94 12.46 12.88
N ALA A 125 -5.83 12.41 13.60
CA ALA A 125 -4.95 13.55 13.83
C ALA A 125 -3.62 13.35 13.10
N LYS A 126 -3.00 14.45 12.67
CA LYS A 126 -1.66 14.45 12.07
C LYS A 126 -0.64 14.85 13.12
N LEU A 127 0.40 14.04 13.27
CA LEU A 127 1.43 14.20 14.29
C LEU A 127 2.80 14.31 13.63
N GLU A 128 3.54 15.36 13.95
CA GLU A 128 4.92 15.54 13.51
C GLU A 128 5.86 14.72 14.41
N VAL A 129 6.65 13.83 13.82
CA VAL A 129 7.54 12.90 14.54
C VAL A 129 8.93 12.95 13.93
N ASP A 130 9.95 12.90 14.80
CA ASP A 130 11.34 12.81 14.38
C ASP A 130 11.57 11.51 13.58
N LYS A 131 12.18 11.64 12.41
CA LYS A 131 12.53 10.50 11.53
C LYS A 131 13.39 9.46 12.22
N ALA A 132 14.27 9.87 13.12
CA ALA A 132 15.14 8.95 13.86
C ALA A 132 14.36 7.92 14.70
N LEU A 133 13.08 8.18 14.98
CA LEU A 133 12.18 7.28 15.71
C LEU A 133 11.39 6.35 14.80
N LEU A 134 11.53 6.47 13.49
CA LEU A 134 10.68 5.84 12.50
C LEU A 134 11.49 5.00 11.50
N GLN A 135 10.95 3.86 11.12
CA GLN A 135 11.48 2.98 10.06
C GLN A 135 10.41 2.76 9.00
N PRO A 136 10.71 2.98 7.70
CA PRO A 136 9.82 2.58 6.60
C PRO A 136 9.53 1.09 6.62
N VAL A 137 8.28 0.69 6.36
CA VAL A 137 7.89 -0.73 6.45
C VAL A 137 7.14 -1.29 5.24
N ASP A 138 6.72 -0.46 4.29
CA ASP A 138 5.97 -0.89 3.12
C ASP A 138 6.59 -0.54 1.77
N GLU A 139 7.83 -0.04 1.77
CA GLU A 139 8.64 0.07 0.55
C GLU A 139 8.88 -1.30 -0.09
N GLY A 140 9.01 -1.33 -1.40
CA GLY A 140 9.40 -2.51 -2.16
C GLY A 140 8.32 -3.00 -3.10
N THR A 141 8.39 -4.27 -3.45
CA THR A 141 7.52 -4.89 -4.44
C THR A 141 6.28 -5.47 -3.79
N TRP A 142 5.12 -5.11 -4.32
CA TRP A 142 3.83 -5.67 -3.98
C TRP A 142 3.26 -6.42 -5.19
N LEU A 143 2.71 -7.60 -4.95
CA LEU A 143 2.01 -8.38 -5.96
C LEU A 143 0.52 -8.42 -5.63
N GLN A 144 -0.31 -8.11 -6.60
CA GLN A 144 -1.72 -8.46 -6.51
C GLN A 144 -1.88 -9.91 -6.95
N VAL A 145 -2.47 -10.70 -6.08
CA VAL A 145 -2.66 -12.13 -6.29
C VAL A 145 -4.13 -12.49 -6.24
N CYS A 146 -4.52 -13.50 -6.99
CA CYS A 146 -5.90 -13.98 -7.07
C CYS A 146 -5.92 -15.50 -6.92
N SER A 147 -6.81 -16.01 -6.06
CA SER A 147 -7.07 -17.44 -5.96
C SER A 147 -7.97 -17.93 -7.10
N LYS A 148 -8.03 -19.24 -7.31
CA LYS A 148 -8.96 -19.88 -8.25
C LYS A 148 -10.44 -19.64 -7.89
N SER A 149 -10.73 -19.32 -6.62
CA SER A 149 -12.06 -18.94 -6.16
C SER A 149 -12.43 -17.48 -6.43
N GLY A 150 -11.50 -16.67 -6.97
CA GLY A 150 -11.69 -15.26 -7.28
C GLY A 150 -11.38 -14.30 -6.11
N ALA A 151 -10.88 -14.80 -4.98
CA ALA A 151 -10.42 -13.94 -3.90
C ALA A 151 -9.10 -13.23 -4.31
N ALA A 152 -9.10 -11.90 -4.25
CA ALA A 152 -7.94 -11.09 -4.61
C ALA A 152 -7.36 -10.38 -3.39
N ALA A 153 -6.03 -10.26 -3.34
CA ALA A 153 -5.32 -9.57 -2.26
C ALA A 153 -3.95 -9.07 -2.74
N TRP A 154 -3.32 -8.23 -1.92
CA TRP A 154 -1.95 -7.78 -2.10
C TRP A 154 -1.02 -8.47 -1.11
N VAL A 155 0.13 -8.95 -1.59
CA VAL A 155 1.21 -9.50 -0.77
C VAL A 155 2.50 -8.75 -1.03
N ARG A 156 3.23 -8.41 0.04
CA ARG A 156 4.54 -7.79 -0.08
C ARG A 156 5.61 -8.85 -0.24
N VAL A 157 6.46 -8.71 -1.25
CA VAL A 157 7.59 -9.62 -1.47
C VAL A 157 8.90 -8.94 -1.08
N GLN A 158 9.66 -9.59 -0.18
CA GLN A 158 10.91 -9.05 0.37
C GLN A 158 12.13 -9.24 -0.53
N SER A 159 12.01 -10.04 -1.59
CA SER A 159 13.12 -10.34 -2.50
C SER A 159 12.81 -9.90 -3.92
N LYS A 160 13.86 -9.50 -4.64
CA LYS A 160 13.77 -9.18 -6.06
C LYS A 160 13.13 -10.36 -6.82
N TRP A 161 11.92 -10.15 -7.26
CA TRP A 161 11.27 -11.01 -8.24
C TRP A 161 11.90 -10.70 -9.60
N TYR A 162 12.72 -11.61 -10.09
CA TYR A 162 13.25 -11.57 -11.46
C TYR A 162 12.53 -12.64 -12.29
#